data_9e31e3c66ae942aa0748ca91a33cccfd
#
_entry.id   9e31e3c66ae942aa0748ca91a33cccfd
#
_cell.length_a   1.000
_cell.length_b   1.000
_cell.length_c   1.000
_cell.angle_alpha   90.00
_cell.angle_beta   90.00
_cell.angle_gamma   90.00
#
_symmetry.space_group_name_H-M   'P 1'
#
loop_
_entity.id
_entity.type
_entity.pdbx_description
1 polymer ?
#
loop_
_entity_poly.entity_id
_entity_poly.type
_entity_poly.pdbx_seq_one_letter_code
_entity_poly.pdbx_strand_id
1 'polypeptide(L)'
;MLLLKVCFFGFVNFVALVFIFSALTEWKSGVVLFASIVFDYFLTATQIAIIDAKKTKKKEQRLEYLKSICPDIPAFHLQRINYQILGQVSACEEDSLDTDINIREQAVKLGANGLVIENESTNSGTVYGDAKVTKGFFGGVNVKQERDTYTNTKITAYALKIYK
;
A
#
# COMPACT_ATOMS: atom_id res chain seq x y z
N MET A 1 12.87 0.37 5.30
CA MET A 1 13.44 -0.83 4.65
C MET A 1 13.26 -0.84 3.12
N LEU A 2 12.16 -0.33 2.56
CA LEU A 2 11.94 -0.23 1.10
C LEU A 2 12.94 0.73 0.46
N LEU A 3 13.15 1.91 1.03
CA LEU A 3 14.06 2.94 0.52
C LEU A 3 15.50 2.43 0.35
N LEU A 4 15.97 1.64 1.30
CA LEU A 4 17.33 1.06 1.26
C LEU A 4 17.50 0.04 0.11
N LYS A 5 16.45 -0.75 -0.18
CA LYS A 5 16.44 -1.69 -1.31
C LYS A 5 16.41 -0.95 -2.64
N VAL A 6 15.63 0.13 -2.75
CA VAL A 6 15.54 0.96 -3.95
C VAL A 6 16.88 1.62 -4.24
N CYS A 7 17.52 2.22 -3.23
CA CYS A 7 18.85 2.83 -3.37
C CYS A 7 19.92 1.79 -3.76
N PHE A 8 19.86 0.59 -3.18
CA PHE A 8 20.81 -0.48 -3.48
C PHE A 8 20.67 -0.99 -4.91
N PHE A 9 19.44 -1.27 -5.36
CA PHE A 9 19.18 -1.71 -6.73
C PHE A 9 19.51 -0.63 -7.76
N GLY A 10 19.16 0.65 -7.48
CA GLY A 10 19.54 1.78 -8.30
C GLY A 10 21.05 1.90 -8.46
N PHE A 11 21.78 1.81 -7.37
CA PHE A 11 23.24 1.89 -7.40
C PHE A 11 23.89 0.74 -8.19
N VAL A 12 23.44 -0.50 -8.00
CA VAL A 12 23.97 -1.67 -8.73
C VAL A 12 23.70 -1.56 -10.23
N ASN A 13 22.48 -1.16 -10.62
CA ASN A 13 22.12 -0.96 -12.01
C ASN A 13 22.93 0.18 -12.65
N PHE A 14 23.11 1.30 -11.95
CA PHE A 14 23.90 2.43 -12.40
C PHE A 14 25.36 2.04 -12.69
N VAL A 15 25.99 1.34 -11.77
CA VAL A 15 27.37 0.86 -11.95
C VAL A 15 27.48 -0.08 -13.15
N ALA A 16 26.56 -1.04 -13.29
CA ALA A 16 26.54 -1.96 -14.41
C ALA A 16 26.39 -1.24 -15.76
N LEU A 17 25.48 -0.25 -15.83
CA LEU A 17 25.26 0.56 -17.04
C LEU A 17 26.45 1.42 -17.41
N VAL A 18 27.10 2.05 -16.45
CA VAL A 18 28.32 2.84 -16.69
C VAL A 18 29.41 1.94 -17.29
N PHE A 19 29.60 0.71 -16.79
CA PHE A 19 30.55 -0.25 -17.34
C PHE A 19 30.19 -0.71 -18.77
N ILE A 20 28.91 -1.01 -19.03
CA ILE A 20 28.44 -1.44 -20.36
C ILE A 20 28.62 -0.31 -21.39
N PHE A 21 28.20 0.91 -21.05
CA PHE A 21 28.31 2.05 -21.96
C PHE A 21 29.74 2.51 -22.16
N SER A 22 30.60 2.47 -21.14
CA SER A 22 32.02 2.80 -21.30
C SER A 22 32.78 1.80 -22.17
N ALA A 23 32.34 0.52 -22.17
CA ALA A 23 32.93 -0.51 -23.01
C ALA A 23 32.46 -0.47 -24.48
N LEU A 24 31.27 0.12 -24.74
CA LEU A 24 30.67 0.16 -26.08
C LEU A 24 30.94 1.44 -26.87
N THR A 25 31.42 2.51 -26.23
CA THR A 25 31.52 3.82 -26.90
C THR A 25 32.80 4.55 -26.53
N GLU A 26 33.59 4.97 -27.54
CA GLU A 26 34.64 5.96 -27.42
C GLU A 26 34.10 7.42 -27.24
N TRP A 27 32.84 7.56 -26.80
CA TRP A 27 32.14 8.85 -26.79
C TRP A 27 32.48 9.70 -25.56
N LYS A 28 32.43 11.03 -25.78
CA LYS A 28 32.63 12.05 -24.76
C LYS A 28 31.83 11.76 -23.50
N SER A 29 32.51 11.58 -22.39
CA SER A 29 32.03 11.09 -21.09
C SER A 29 30.70 11.67 -20.54
N GLY A 30 30.33 12.90 -20.92
CA GLY A 30 29.13 13.56 -20.41
C GLY A 30 27.81 13.00 -20.93
N VAL A 31 27.73 12.62 -22.21
CA VAL A 31 26.49 12.07 -22.81
C VAL A 31 26.22 10.66 -22.29
N VAL A 32 27.27 9.87 -22.12
CA VAL A 32 27.18 8.51 -21.55
C VAL A 32 26.68 8.56 -20.11
N LEU A 33 27.18 9.50 -19.32
CA LEU A 33 26.77 9.68 -17.93
C LEU A 33 25.29 10.07 -17.83
N PHE A 34 24.84 11.02 -18.66
CA PHE A 34 23.45 11.45 -18.67
C PHE A 34 22.49 10.33 -19.11
N ALA A 35 22.84 9.62 -20.20
CA ALA A 35 22.05 8.47 -20.68
C ALA A 35 21.97 7.36 -19.63
N SER A 36 23.04 7.08 -18.90
CA SER A 36 23.07 6.09 -17.83
C SER A 36 22.17 6.47 -16.67
N ILE A 37 22.14 7.74 -16.25
CA ILE A 37 21.27 8.23 -15.17
C ILE A 37 19.79 8.10 -15.55
N VAL A 38 19.43 8.50 -16.77
CA VAL A 38 18.05 8.43 -17.25
C VAL A 38 17.58 6.97 -17.33
N PHE A 39 18.42 6.10 -17.87
CA PHE A 39 18.08 4.69 -18.01
C PHE A 39 17.99 3.96 -16.65
N ASP A 40 18.85 4.29 -15.70
CA ASP A 40 18.80 3.77 -14.34
C ASP A 40 17.51 4.19 -13.63
N TYR A 41 17.09 5.46 -13.81
CA TYR A 41 15.81 5.93 -13.27
C TYR A 41 14.61 5.11 -13.80
N PHE A 42 14.58 4.85 -15.12
CA PHE A 42 13.53 4.04 -15.73
C PHE A 42 13.55 2.58 -15.23
N LEU A 43 14.72 1.97 -15.16
CA LEU A 43 14.85 0.59 -14.64
C LEU A 43 14.40 0.49 -13.19
N THR A 44 14.82 1.45 -12.35
CA THR A 44 14.45 1.45 -10.94
C THR A 44 12.94 1.67 -10.76
N ALA A 45 12.34 2.59 -11.51
CA ALA A 45 10.89 2.82 -11.48
C ALA A 45 10.09 1.59 -11.91
N THR A 46 10.52 0.89 -12.97
CA THR A 46 9.86 -0.34 -13.43
C THR A 46 10.00 -1.49 -12.42
N GLN A 47 11.16 -1.64 -11.78
CA GLN A 47 11.36 -2.64 -10.73
C GLN A 47 10.47 -2.40 -9.51
N ILE A 48 10.32 -1.14 -9.08
CA ILE A 48 9.41 -0.77 -7.99
C ILE A 48 7.98 -1.12 -8.37
N ALA A 49 7.53 -0.73 -9.56
CA ALA A 49 6.17 -1.02 -10.04
C ALA A 49 5.87 -2.53 -10.08
N ILE A 50 6.83 -3.36 -10.52
CA ILE A 50 6.70 -4.82 -10.54
C ILE A 50 6.61 -5.39 -9.10
N ILE A 51 7.40 -4.86 -8.16
CA ILE A 51 7.38 -5.31 -6.77
C ILE A 51 6.02 -4.97 -6.13
N ASP A 52 5.52 -3.76 -6.36
CA ASP A 52 4.25 -3.32 -5.80
C ASP A 52 3.07 -4.08 -6.42
N ALA A 53 3.08 -4.32 -7.73
CA ALA A 53 2.08 -5.15 -8.39
C ALA A 53 2.07 -6.60 -7.85
N LYS A 54 3.25 -7.20 -7.59
CA LYS A 54 3.34 -8.53 -6.97
C LYS A 54 2.80 -8.54 -5.54
N LYS A 55 3.04 -7.48 -4.75
CA LYS A 55 2.50 -7.37 -3.39
C LYS A 55 0.98 -7.26 -3.41
N THR A 56 0.43 -6.39 -4.27
CA THR A 56 -1.01 -6.22 -4.42
C THR A 56 -1.67 -7.53 -4.83
N LYS A 57 -1.16 -8.20 -5.85
CA LYS A 57 -1.66 -9.51 -6.27
C LYS A 57 -1.64 -10.56 -5.15
N LYS A 58 -0.59 -10.57 -4.31
CA LYS A 58 -0.53 -11.47 -3.16
C LYS A 58 -1.57 -11.14 -2.10
N LYS A 59 -1.84 -9.85 -1.86
CA LYS A 59 -2.90 -9.41 -0.95
C LYS A 59 -4.28 -9.80 -1.47
N GLU A 60 -4.55 -9.59 -2.76
CA GLU A 60 -5.80 -9.98 -3.40
C GLU A 60 -6.05 -11.49 -3.29
N GLN A 61 -5.06 -12.33 -3.58
CA GLN A 61 -5.16 -13.78 -3.41
C GLN A 61 -5.45 -14.17 -1.95
N ARG A 62 -4.82 -13.49 -0.98
CA ARG A 62 -5.08 -13.71 0.44
C ARG A 62 -6.50 -13.32 0.80
N LEU A 63 -7.00 -12.21 0.29
CA LEU A 63 -8.37 -11.77 0.51
C LEU A 63 -9.38 -12.75 -0.09
N GLU A 64 -9.19 -13.22 -1.31
CA GLU A 64 -10.04 -14.24 -1.93
C GLU A 64 -10.10 -15.52 -1.09
N TYR A 65 -8.96 -15.98 -0.59
CA TYR A 65 -8.89 -17.12 0.32
C TYR A 65 -9.69 -16.87 1.61
N LEU A 66 -9.53 -15.70 2.23
CA LEU A 66 -10.30 -15.34 3.44
C LEU A 66 -11.80 -15.22 3.16
N LYS A 67 -12.18 -14.66 2.01
CA LYS A 67 -13.59 -14.60 1.57
C LYS A 67 -14.21 -15.99 1.35
N SER A 68 -13.42 -16.96 0.92
CA SER A 68 -13.89 -18.34 0.79
C SER A 68 -14.15 -19.02 2.13
N ILE A 69 -13.41 -18.68 3.19
CA ILE A 69 -13.57 -19.22 4.55
C ILE A 69 -14.65 -18.46 5.31
N CYS A 70 -14.63 -17.14 5.23
CA CYS A 70 -15.49 -16.24 5.97
C CYS A 70 -16.13 -15.22 5.00
N PRO A 71 -17.19 -15.64 4.26
CA PRO A 71 -17.90 -14.79 3.32
C PRO A 71 -18.72 -13.71 4.02
N ASP A 72 -18.99 -12.64 3.29
CA ASP A 72 -19.94 -11.63 3.74
C ASP A 72 -21.36 -12.16 3.67
N ILE A 73 -22.10 -11.96 4.74
CA ILE A 73 -23.49 -12.38 4.84
C ILE A 73 -24.35 -11.12 4.92
N PRO A 74 -25.21 -10.90 3.93
CA PRO A 74 -26.16 -9.82 4.00
C PRO A 74 -27.07 -9.94 5.22
N ALA A 75 -27.29 -8.85 5.95
CA ALA A 75 -28.05 -8.84 7.20
C ALA A 75 -29.46 -9.44 7.04
N PHE A 76 -30.10 -9.28 5.86
CA PHE A 76 -31.44 -9.86 5.61
C PHE A 76 -31.43 -11.40 5.50
N HIS A 77 -30.29 -12.04 5.26
CA HIS A 77 -30.17 -13.49 5.26
C HIS A 77 -30.13 -14.09 6.67
N LEU A 78 -29.77 -13.29 7.69
CA LEU A 78 -29.64 -13.76 9.07
C LEU A 78 -30.96 -14.33 9.62
N GLN A 79 -32.09 -13.83 9.15
CA GLN A 79 -33.42 -14.34 9.57
C GLN A 79 -33.71 -15.77 9.12
N ARG A 80 -32.92 -16.31 8.18
CA ARG A 80 -33.17 -17.61 7.55
C ARG A 80 -32.12 -18.67 7.87
N ILE A 81 -31.12 -18.33 8.66
CA ILE A 81 -30.00 -19.22 8.99
C ILE A 81 -29.84 -19.32 10.52
N ASN A 82 -29.38 -20.48 10.97
CA ASN A 82 -28.96 -20.63 12.36
C ASN A 82 -27.56 -20.14 12.53
N TYR A 83 -27.36 -19.16 13.38
CA TYR A 83 -26.05 -18.58 13.63
C TYR A 83 -25.82 -18.24 15.10
N GLN A 84 -24.55 -18.10 15.46
CA GLN A 84 -24.11 -17.58 16.75
C GLN A 84 -23.15 -16.41 16.48
N ILE A 85 -23.34 -15.31 17.17
CA ILE A 85 -22.40 -14.19 17.16
C ILE A 85 -21.23 -14.56 18.07
N LEU A 86 -20.02 -14.62 17.52
CA LEU A 86 -18.79 -14.92 18.26
C LEU A 86 -18.18 -13.67 18.87
N GLY A 87 -18.36 -12.52 18.23
CA GLY A 87 -17.85 -11.24 18.69
C GLY A 87 -17.93 -10.17 17.61
N GLN A 88 -17.63 -8.93 18.02
CA GLN A 88 -17.46 -7.82 17.12
C GLN A 88 -15.97 -7.68 16.79
N VAL A 89 -15.66 -7.46 15.52
CA VAL A 89 -14.31 -7.22 14.99
C VAL A 89 -14.26 -5.87 14.29
N SER A 90 -13.13 -5.19 14.37
CA SER A 90 -12.94 -3.91 13.69
C SER A 90 -11.51 -3.76 13.21
N ALA A 91 -11.35 -3.13 12.06
CA ALA A 91 -10.05 -2.78 11.50
C ALA A 91 -10.09 -1.35 10.94
N CYS A 92 -8.94 -0.69 10.98
CA CYS A 92 -8.78 0.67 10.44
C CYS A 92 -7.37 0.79 9.88
N GLU A 93 -7.26 0.82 8.55
CA GLU A 93 -5.99 0.91 7.84
C GLU A 93 -6.08 2.00 6.76
N GLU A 94 -4.93 2.44 6.27
CA GLU A 94 -4.84 3.39 5.15
C GLU A 94 -5.32 2.77 3.83
N ASP A 95 -5.07 1.47 3.65
CA ASP A 95 -5.49 0.71 2.48
C ASP A 95 -6.76 -0.10 2.81
N SER A 96 -7.82 0.11 2.02
CA SER A 96 -9.08 -0.62 2.18
C SER A 96 -8.92 -2.14 2.03
N LEU A 97 -7.97 -2.58 1.18
CA LEU A 97 -7.64 -3.99 1.00
C LEU A 97 -7.02 -4.58 2.27
N ASP A 98 -6.12 -3.85 2.93
CA ASP A 98 -5.52 -4.28 4.20
C ASP A 98 -6.56 -4.31 5.33
N THR A 99 -7.50 -3.35 5.34
CA THR A 99 -8.62 -3.31 6.29
C THR A 99 -9.50 -4.56 6.14
N ASP A 100 -9.88 -4.92 4.90
CA ASP A 100 -10.73 -6.09 4.62
C ASP A 100 -10.01 -7.41 4.96
N ILE A 101 -8.71 -7.51 4.70
CA ILE A 101 -7.89 -8.65 5.11
C ILE A 101 -7.85 -8.76 6.64
N ASN A 102 -7.54 -7.66 7.33
CA ASN A 102 -7.34 -7.66 8.78
C ASN A 102 -8.63 -8.05 9.54
N ILE A 103 -9.79 -7.51 9.11
CA ILE A 103 -11.07 -7.82 9.75
C ILE A 103 -11.43 -9.30 9.59
N ARG A 104 -11.19 -9.89 8.40
CA ARG A 104 -11.47 -11.30 8.15
C ARG A 104 -10.52 -12.21 8.92
N GLU A 105 -9.25 -11.84 9.06
CA GLU A 105 -8.30 -12.59 9.88
C GLU A 105 -8.71 -12.60 11.35
N GLN A 106 -9.20 -11.48 11.87
CA GLN A 106 -9.72 -11.41 13.24
C GLN A 106 -10.95 -12.33 13.38
N ALA A 107 -11.89 -12.29 12.43
CA ALA A 107 -13.06 -13.14 12.44
C ALA A 107 -12.70 -14.63 12.37
N VAL A 108 -11.79 -15.02 11.48
CA VAL A 108 -11.31 -16.41 11.37
C VAL A 108 -10.61 -16.88 12.64
N LYS A 109 -9.83 -16.03 13.31
CA LYS A 109 -9.21 -16.33 14.62
C LYS A 109 -10.24 -16.61 15.71
N LEU A 110 -11.42 -15.99 15.64
CA LEU A 110 -12.55 -16.28 16.53
C LEU A 110 -13.28 -17.57 16.14
N GLY A 111 -12.91 -18.22 15.04
CA GLY A 111 -13.58 -19.42 14.54
C GLY A 111 -14.83 -19.15 13.71
N ALA A 112 -14.98 -17.93 13.21
CA ALA A 112 -16.10 -17.54 12.35
C ALA A 112 -16.00 -18.18 10.96
N ASN A 113 -17.17 -18.46 10.38
CA ASN A 113 -17.34 -18.88 9.00
C ASN A 113 -18.33 -17.98 8.24
N GLY A 114 -18.59 -16.80 8.77
CA GLY A 114 -19.37 -15.74 8.15
C GLY A 114 -19.11 -14.40 8.83
N LEU A 115 -19.25 -13.32 8.06
CA LEU A 115 -19.04 -11.96 8.50
C LEU A 115 -20.25 -11.10 8.11
N VAL A 116 -20.74 -10.28 9.03
CA VAL A 116 -21.75 -9.25 8.75
C VAL A 116 -21.15 -7.89 9.00
N ILE A 117 -21.01 -7.11 7.94
CA ILE A 117 -20.53 -5.74 8.04
C ILE A 117 -21.62 -4.88 8.66
N GLU A 118 -21.31 -4.26 9.79
CA GLU A 118 -22.21 -3.34 10.49
C GLU A 118 -22.02 -1.91 9.98
N ASN A 119 -20.76 -1.49 9.86
CA ASN A 119 -20.42 -0.14 9.45
C ASN A 119 -19.10 -0.13 8.67
N GLU A 120 -19.10 0.62 7.59
CA GLU A 120 -17.93 0.94 6.81
C GLU A 120 -17.86 2.46 6.66
N SER A 121 -16.75 3.05 7.05
CA SER A 121 -16.53 4.49 6.94
C SER A 121 -15.13 4.77 6.42
N THR A 122 -15.04 5.68 5.46
CA THR A 122 -13.76 6.18 4.94
C THR A 122 -13.59 7.61 5.37
N ASN A 123 -12.53 7.88 6.12
CA ASN A 123 -12.16 9.22 6.56
C ASN A 123 -10.92 9.65 5.79
N SER A 124 -10.99 10.81 5.16
CA SER A 124 -9.84 11.46 4.53
C SER A 124 -9.59 12.81 5.17
N GLY A 125 -8.33 13.16 5.31
CA GLY A 125 -7.94 14.43 5.89
C GLY A 125 -6.60 14.91 5.34
N THR A 126 -6.27 16.15 5.64
CA THR A 126 -4.97 16.73 5.32
C THR A 126 -4.28 17.11 6.61
N VAL A 127 -3.08 16.59 6.80
CA VAL A 127 -2.19 17.00 7.87
C VAL A 127 -1.22 18.03 7.29
N TYR A 128 -1.11 19.14 7.97
CA TYR A 128 -0.15 20.18 7.61
C TYR A 128 1.10 19.98 8.47
N GLY A 129 2.22 19.71 7.83
CA GLY A 129 3.52 19.67 8.48
C GLY A 129 4.00 21.06 8.91
N ASP A 130 5.13 21.11 9.57
CA ASP A 130 5.74 22.35 10.02
C ASP A 130 6.08 23.27 8.85
N ALA A 131 5.74 24.54 8.98
CA ALA A 131 6.07 25.55 7.98
C ALA A 131 7.57 25.87 8.02
N LYS A 132 8.31 25.51 6.98
CA LYS A 132 9.70 25.91 6.81
C LYS A 132 9.79 27.28 6.15
N VAL A 133 10.30 28.25 6.91
CA VAL A 133 10.52 29.61 6.44
C VAL A 133 11.96 29.73 5.98
N THR A 134 12.19 29.99 4.68
CA THR A 134 13.51 30.22 4.12
C THR A 134 13.62 31.65 3.56
N LYS A 135 14.72 32.34 3.86
CA LYS A 135 15.01 33.63 3.24
C LYS A 135 15.44 33.40 1.79
N GLY A 136 14.73 33.97 0.84
CA GLY A 136 15.11 33.98 -0.56
C GLY A 136 16.35 34.83 -0.80
N PHE A 137 17.10 34.47 -1.85
CA PHE A 137 18.36 35.16 -2.22
C PHE A 137 18.20 36.69 -2.48
N PHE A 138 17.01 37.15 -2.85
CA PHE A 138 16.65 38.54 -3.07
C PHE A 138 15.87 39.19 -1.91
N GLY A 139 16.00 38.68 -0.68
CA GLY A 139 15.38 39.28 0.51
C GLY A 139 13.90 38.93 0.72
N GLY A 140 13.32 38.09 -0.16
CA GLY A 140 11.97 37.57 0.03
C GLY A 140 11.92 36.43 1.06
N VAL A 141 10.75 36.25 1.66
CA VAL A 141 10.49 35.13 2.57
C VAL A 141 9.69 34.06 1.82
N ASN A 142 10.26 32.87 1.66
CA ASN A 142 9.56 31.72 1.12
C ASN A 142 9.08 30.82 2.27
N VAL A 143 7.77 30.61 2.34
CA VAL A 143 7.16 29.68 3.31
C VAL A 143 6.76 28.43 2.54
N LYS A 144 7.40 27.30 2.86
CA LYS A 144 6.99 25.98 2.37
C LYS A 144 6.37 25.21 3.53
N GLN A 145 5.14 24.77 3.34
CA GLN A 145 4.45 23.89 4.27
C GLN A 145 4.16 22.56 3.54
N GLU A 146 4.63 21.47 4.11
CA GLU A 146 4.32 20.13 3.62
C GLU A 146 2.86 19.82 3.93
N ARG A 147 2.16 19.23 2.97
CA ARG A 147 0.78 18.79 3.10
C ARG A 147 0.73 17.31 2.80
N ASP A 148 0.38 16.54 3.81
CA ASP A 148 0.15 15.10 3.63
C ASP A 148 -1.35 14.83 3.69
N THR A 149 -1.87 14.14 2.68
CA THR A 149 -3.24 13.66 2.66
C THR A 149 -3.25 12.22 3.13
N TYR A 150 -4.15 11.90 4.05
CA TYR A 150 -4.37 10.52 4.49
C TYR A 150 -5.82 10.10 4.19
N THR A 151 -5.98 8.82 3.94
CA THR A 151 -7.29 8.20 3.80
C THR A 151 -7.27 6.91 4.63
N ASN A 152 -8.16 6.82 5.62
CA ASN A 152 -8.28 5.64 6.45
C ASN A 152 -9.66 5.03 6.25
N THR A 153 -9.70 3.75 5.97
CA THR A 153 -10.94 2.97 5.89
C THR A 153 -11.12 2.21 7.20
N LYS A 154 -12.24 2.46 7.89
CA LYS A 154 -12.63 1.73 9.10
C LYS A 154 -13.81 0.83 8.78
N ILE A 155 -13.67 -0.45 9.09
CA ILE A 155 -14.74 -1.44 8.99
C ILE A 155 -15.01 -2.01 10.37
N THR A 156 -16.29 -2.11 10.73
CA THR A 156 -16.78 -2.81 11.93
C THR A 156 -17.75 -3.89 11.50
N ALA A 157 -17.58 -5.10 11.99
CA ALA A 157 -18.40 -6.25 11.61
C ALA A 157 -18.61 -7.22 12.76
N TYR A 158 -19.64 -8.07 12.63
CA TYR A 158 -19.88 -9.18 13.53
C TYR A 158 -19.34 -10.48 12.92
N ALA A 159 -18.51 -11.17 13.69
CA ALA A 159 -18.02 -12.51 13.37
C ALA A 159 -19.07 -13.56 13.74
N LEU A 160 -19.49 -14.37 12.79
CA LEU A 160 -20.57 -15.34 12.94
C LEU A 160 -20.09 -16.77 12.78
N LYS A 161 -20.65 -17.67 13.61
CA LYS A 161 -20.62 -19.11 13.39
C LYS A 161 -21.96 -19.55 12.84
N ILE A 162 -21.98 -19.99 11.59
CA ILE A 162 -23.16 -20.50 10.91
C ILE A 162 -23.18 -22.02 11.04
N TYR A 163 -24.32 -22.53 11.43
CA TYR A 163 -24.58 -23.95 11.51
C TYR A 163 -25.39 -24.38 10.28
N LYS A 164 -24.92 -25.43 9.64
CA LYS A 164 -25.63 -26.08 8.51
C LYS A 164 -26.69 -27.01 9.02
#